data_868634a4d3c83b90dadbee0f1072cfa9
#
_entry.id   868634a4d3c83b90dadbee0f1072cfa9
#
_cell.length_a   1.000
_cell.length_b   1.000
_cell.length_c   1.000
_cell.angle_alpha   90.00
_cell.angle_beta   90.00
_cell.angle_gamma   90.00
#
_symmetry.space_group_name_H-M   'P 1'
#
loop_
_entity.id
_entity.type
_entity.pdbx_description
1 polymer ?
#
loop_
_entity_poly.entity_id
_entity_poly.type
_entity_poly.pdbx_seq_one_letter_code
_entity_poly.pdbx_strand_id
1 'polypeptide(L)'
;MNVAQHMIAHCERIERYLSLCDDELGKFMNDELIQDGVTMQLLAMGELTTHFTEEFKTAHPTEIDWRNFKQLRNLCAHRYGTLDYKIIWDIATGELPDVKKFFINIVATEVSLDSPKLINTKNKE
;
A
#
# COMPACT_ATOMS: atom_id res chain seq x y z
N MET A 1 -12.58 1.47 10.61
CA MET A 1 -11.33 2.06 10.08
C MET A 1 -11.62 2.78 8.78
N ASN A 2 -11.00 3.93 8.56
CA ASN A 2 -11.09 4.63 7.28
C ASN A 2 -10.04 4.09 6.30
N VAL A 3 -10.07 4.59 5.07
CA VAL A 3 -9.18 4.07 4.01
C VAL A 3 -7.71 4.27 4.36
N ALA A 4 -7.35 5.42 4.93
CA ALA A 4 -5.95 5.66 5.32
C ALA A 4 -5.48 4.65 6.37
N GLN A 5 -6.33 4.32 7.34
CA GLN A 5 -5.99 3.32 8.36
C GLN A 5 -5.86 1.93 7.75
N HIS A 6 -6.66 1.60 6.74
CA HIS A 6 -6.50 0.33 6.02
C HIS A 6 -5.19 0.29 5.25
N MET A 7 -4.77 1.41 4.66
CA MET A 7 -3.47 1.48 3.99
C MET A 7 -2.33 1.18 4.97
N ILE A 8 -2.40 1.77 6.16
CA ILE A 8 -1.40 1.50 7.21
C ILE A 8 -1.38 0.03 7.59
N ALA A 9 -2.57 -0.57 7.77
CA ALA A 9 -2.68 -1.97 8.16
C ALA A 9 -2.05 -2.90 7.12
N HIS A 10 -2.23 -2.61 5.83
CA HIS A 10 -1.59 -3.40 4.77
C HIS A 10 -0.08 -3.25 4.78
N CYS A 11 0.43 -2.04 5.02
CA CYS A 11 1.88 -1.85 5.16
C CYS A 11 2.43 -2.69 6.31
N GLU A 12 1.73 -2.71 7.45
CA GLU A 12 2.17 -3.47 8.62
C GLU A 12 2.14 -4.97 8.37
N ARG A 13 1.15 -5.46 7.62
CA ARG A 13 1.13 -6.87 7.23
C ARG A 13 2.33 -7.23 6.38
N ILE A 14 2.66 -6.37 5.42
CA ILE A 14 3.83 -6.61 4.58
C ILE A 14 5.11 -6.65 5.41
N GLU A 15 5.23 -5.75 6.38
CA GLU A 15 6.38 -5.76 7.30
C GLU A 15 6.49 -7.09 8.04
N ARG A 16 5.36 -7.60 8.53
CA ARG A 16 5.34 -8.89 9.23
C ARG A 16 5.72 -10.03 8.31
N TYR A 17 5.19 -10.04 7.07
CA TYR A 17 5.52 -11.11 6.12
C TYR A 17 7.00 -11.11 5.77
N LEU A 18 7.58 -9.94 5.54
CA LEU A 18 9.00 -9.85 5.23
C LEU A 18 9.86 -10.29 6.41
N SER A 19 9.42 -10.03 7.63
CA SER A 19 10.17 -10.49 8.80
C SER A 19 10.23 -12.01 8.89
N LEU A 20 9.24 -12.71 8.32
CA LEU A 20 9.25 -14.17 8.28
C LEU A 20 10.35 -14.74 7.39
N CYS A 21 10.85 -13.95 6.45
CA CYS A 21 12.02 -14.32 5.65
C CYS A 21 13.25 -13.52 6.05
N ASP A 22 13.30 -13.08 7.32
CA ASP A 22 14.41 -12.34 7.93
C ASP A 22 14.78 -11.05 7.17
N ASP A 23 13.83 -10.48 6.44
CA ASP A 23 14.03 -9.28 5.63
C ASP A 23 15.19 -9.46 4.64
N GLU A 24 15.39 -10.69 4.15
CA GLU A 24 16.47 -11.00 3.20
C GLU A 24 15.90 -11.32 1.82
N LEU A 25 16.41 -10.63 0.80
CA LEU A 25 15.95 -10.81 -0.58
C LEU A 25 16.06 -12.27 -1.04
N GLY A 26 17.18 -12.92 -0.73
CA GLY A 26 17.38 -14.31 -1.16
C GLY A 26 16.31 -15.24 -0.62
N LYS A 27 15.91 -15.06 0.63
CA LYS A 27 14.86 -15.85 1.24
C LYS A 27 13.49 -15.52 0.66
N PHE A 28 13.23 -14.23 0.43
CA PHE A 28 11.99 -13.80 -0.21
C PHE A 28 11.83 -14.41 -1.60
N MET A 29 12.92 -14.43 -2.38
CA MET A 29 12.88 -14.95 -3.75
C MET A 29 12.67 -16.46 -3.81
N ASN A 30 12.82 -17.17 -2.71
CA ASN A 30 12.61 -18.60 -2.62
C ASN A 30 11.38 -19.01 -1.81
N ASP A 31 10.53 -18.06 -1.45
CA ASP A 31 9.38 -18.34 -0.60
C ASP A 31 8.08 -17.87 -1.29
N GLU A 32 7.44 -18.80 -1.98
CA GLU A 32 6.20 -18.51 -2.71
C GLU A 32 5.08 -18.02 -1.80
N LEU A 33 4.99 -18.54 -0.61
CA LEU A 33 3.92 -18.14 0.32
C LEU A 33 4.07 -16.67 0.69
N ILE A 34 5.26 -16.25 1.01
CA ILE A 34 5.51 -14.85 1.37
C ILE A 34 5.36 -13.95 0.15
N GLN A 35 5.85 -14.37 -1.03
CA GLN A 35 5.64 -13.64 -2.27
C GLN A 35 4.16 -13.39 -2.53
N ASP A 36 3.35 -14.43 -2.40
CA ASP A 36 1.90 -14.32 -2.61
C ASP A 36 1.25 -13.41 -1.58
N GLY A 37 1.65 -13.54 -0.33
CA GLY A 37 1.11 -12.71 0.74
C GLY A 37 1.40 -11.23 0.53
N VAL A 38 2.63 -10.90 0.21
CA VAL A 38 3.03 -9.51 -0.06
C VAL A 38 2.30 -8.96 -1.28
N THR A 39 2.26 -9.75 -2.36
CA THR A 39 1.58 -9.33 -3.59
C THR A 39 0.10 -9.05 -3.35
N MET A 40 -0.57 -9.90 -2.59
CA MET A 40 -1.98 -9.69 -2.26
C MET A 40 -2.19 -8.39 -1.49
N GLN A 41 -1.30 -8.06 -0.55
CA GLN A 41 -1.42 -6.81 0.19
C GLN A 41 -1.23 -5.60 -0.73
N LEU A 42 -0.27 -5.68 -1.65
CA LEU A 42 -0.06 -4.60 -2.61
C LEU A 42 -1.26 -4.42 -3.54
N LEU A 43 -1.86 -5.52 -3.98
CA LEU A 43 -3.08 -5.48 -4.79
C LEU A 43 -4.20 -4.78 -4.01
N ALA A 44 -4.40 -5.14 -2.75
CA ALA A 44 -5.41 -4.54 -1.91
C ALA A 44 -5.16 -3.04 -1.72
N MET A 45 -3.91 -2.64 -1.53
CA MET A 45 -3.55 -1.22 -1.42
C MET A 45 -3.86 -0.46 -2.71
N GLY A 46 -3.55 -1.07 -3.86
CA GLY A 46 -3.88 -0.47 -5.15
C GLY A 46 -5.38 -0.24 -5.30
N GLU A 47 -6.19 -1.21 -4.88
CA GLU A 47 -7.65 -1.06 -4.87
C GLU A 47 -8.09 0.08 -3.96
N LEU A 48 -7.50 0.17 -2.76
CA LEU A 48 -7.86 1.22 -1.80
C LEU A 48 -7.58 2.62 -2.32
N THR A 49 -6.57 2.78 -3.16
CA THR A 49 -6.26 4.12 -3.70
C THR A 49 -7.39 4.68 -4.57
N THR A 50 -8.26 3.83 -5.08
CA THR A 50 -9.42 4.29 -5.86
C THR A 50 -10.48 4.95 -4.99
N HIS A 51 -10.40 4.77 -3.67
CA HIS A 51 -11.38 5.30 -2.74
C HIS A 51 -11.00 6.68 -2.18
N PHE A 52 -9.80 7.18 -2.47
CA PHE A 52 -9.44 8.54 -2.13
C PHE A 52 -10.05 9.50 -3.15
N THR A 53 -10.45 10.68 -2.69
CA THR A 53 -11.02 11.69 -3.57
C THR A 53 -9.96 12.25 -4.51
N GLU A 54 -10.40 12.77 -5.66
CA GLU A 54 -9.49 13.46 -6.56
C GLU A 54 -8.89 14.70 -5.92
N GLU A 55 -9.67 15.36 -5.08
CA GLU A 55 -9.19 16.52 -4.32
C GLU A 55 -8.01 16.13 -3.43
N PHE A 56 -8.14 15.03 -2.69
CA PHE A 56 -7.07 14.55 -1.82
C PHE A 56 -5.81 14.17 -2.62
N LYS A 57 -6.00 13.45 -3.72
CA LYS A 57 -4.87 13.04 -4.57
C LYS A 57 -4.15 14.24 -5.18
N THR A 58 -4.91 15.24 -5.62
CA THR A 58 -4.35 16.46 -6.19
C THR A 58 -3.59 17.27 -5.15
N ALA A 59 -4.04 17.23 -3.89
CA ALA A 59 -3.35 17.90 -2.79
C ALA A 59 -2.04 17.23 -2.41
N HIS A 60 -1.86 15.96 -2.78
CA HIS A 60 -0.67 15.17 -2.45
C HIS A 60 -0.09 14.47 -3.68
N PRO A 61 0.33 15.25 -4.70
CA PRO A 61 0.71 14.66 -5.98
C PRO A 61 2.07 13.96 -5.97
N THR A 62 2.94 14.29 -5.01
CA THR A 62 4.31 13.77 -4.96
C THR A 62 4.59 12.88 -3.76
N GLU A 63 3.78 12.98 -2.71
CA GLU A 63 3.99 12.16 -1.50
C GLU A 63 3.63 10.71 -1.75
N ILE A 64 2.65 10.47 -2.62
CA ILE A 64 2.22 9.14 -3.04
C ILE A 64 2.24 9.09 -4.56
N ASP A 65 2.80 8.03 -5.10
CA ASP A 65 2.73 7.78 -6.53
C ASP A 65 1.42 7.05 -6.84
N TRP A 66 0.34 7.82 -6.96
CA TRP A 66 -1.00 7.28 -7.20
C TRP A 66 -1.08 6.46 -8.47
N ARG A 67 -0.38 6.92 -9.51
CA ARG A 67 -0.37 6.23 -10.79
C ARG A 67 0.30 4.87 -10.67
N ASN A 68 1.39 4.79 -9.92
CA ASN A 68 2.11 3.55 -9.72
C ASN A 68 1.27 2.52 -8.99
N PHE A 69 0.51 2.94 -7.97
CA PHE A 69 -0.42 2.04 -7.29
C PHE A 69 -1.48 1.50 -8.23
N LYS A 70 -2.01 2.34 -9.12
CA LYS A 70 -2.99 1.91 -10.11
C LYS A 70 -2.39 0.89 -11.08
N GLN A 71 -1.18 1.15 -11.55
CA GLN A 71 -0.47 0.24 -12.45
C GLN A 71 -0.14 -1.08 -11.76
N LEU A 72 0.27 -1.02 -10.51
CA LEU A 72 0.57 -2.20 -9.71
C LEU A 72 -0.67 -3.08 -9.53
N ARG A 73 -1.81 -2.46 -9.24
CA ARG A 73 -3.07 -3.18 -9.16
C ARG A 73 -3.38 -3.94 -10.45
N ASN A 74 -3.23 -3.26 -11.59
CA ASN A 74 -3.50 -3.88 -12.89
C ASN A 74 -2.50 -5.00 -13.18
N LEU A 75 -1.24 -4.78 -12.87
CA LEU A 75 -0.19 -5.78 -13.07
C LEU A 75 -0.47 -7.03 -12.24
N CYS A 76 -0.77 -6.88 -10.96
CA CYS A 76 -1.06 -8.00 -10.08
C CYS A 76 -2.31 -8.76 -10.53
N ALA A 77 -3.34 -8.04 -10.98
CA ALA A 77 -4.59 -8.67 -11.41
C ALA A 77 -4.45 -9.47 -12.69
N HIS A 78 -3.59 -9.01 -13.63
CA HIS A 78 -3.51 -9.60 -14.95
C HIS A 78 -2.28 -10.46 -15.20
N ARG A 79 -1.26 -10.34 -14.36
CA ARG A 79 0.00 -11.05 -14.54
C ARG A 79 0.41 -11.90 -13.35
N TYR A 80 -0.55 -12.22 -12.51
CA TYR A 80 -0.29 -13.07 -11.36
C TYR A 80 0.31 -14.40 -11.83
N GLY A 81 1.39 -14.83 -11.21
CA GLY A 81 2.12 -16.03 -11.62
C GLY A 81 3.28 -15.77 -12.57
N THR A 82 3.34 -14.57 -13.17
CA THR A 82 4.47 -14.17 -14.03
C THR A 82 5.09 -12.86 -13.55
N LEU A 83 4.83 -12.50 -12.29
CA LEU A 83 5.34 -11.26 -11.71
C LEU A 83 6.85 -11.34 -11.48
N ASP A 84 7.50 -10.19 -11.65
CA ASP A 84 8.88 -10.05 -11.25
C ASP A 84 8.91 -9.71 -9.75
N TYR A 85 9.20 -10.70 -8.93
CA TYR A 85 9.18 -10.53 -7.48
C TYR A 85 10.30 -9.65 -6.95
N LYS A 86 11.36 -9.42 -7.74
CA LYS A 86 12.37 -8.43 -7.36
C LYS A 86 11.77 -7.02 -7.35
N ILE A 87 10.89 -6.72 -8.31
CA ILE A 87 10.17 -5.45 -8.34
C ILE A 87 9.24 -5.36 -7.14
N ILE A 88 8.53 -6.44 -6.82
CA ILE A 88 7.65 -6.49 -5.64
C ILE A 88 8.46 -6.23 -4.37
N TRP A 89 9.63 -6.86 -4.25
CA TRP A 89 10.54 -6.64 -3.12
C TRP A 89 10.96 -5.17 -3.02
N ASP A 90 11.37 -4.59 -4.15
CA ASP A 90 11.84 -3.20 -4.17
C ASP A 90 10.74 -2.22 -3.72
N ILE A 91 9.51 -2.46 -4.14
CA ILE A 91 8.38 -1.65 -3.71
C ILE A 91 8.15 -1.82 -2.21
N ALA A 92 8.11 -3.06 -1.75
CA ALA A 92 7.80 -3.37 -0.35
C ALA A 92 8.85 -2.83 0.62
N THR A 93 10.12 -2.82 0.23
CA THR A 93 11.20 -2.38 1.11
C THR A 93 11.62 -0.94 0.90
N GLY A 94 11.45 -0.41 -0.31
CA GLY A 94 11.91 0.94 -0.65
C GLY A 94 10.83 2.01 -0.56
N GLU A 95 9.65 1.72 -1.08
CA GLU A 95 8.58 2.72 -1.16
C GLU A 95 7.61 2.68 0.01
N LEU A 96 7.25 1.49 0.48
CA LEU A 96 6.21 1.36 1.49
C LEU A 96 6.52 2.00 2.85
N PRO A 97 7.76 2.03 3.33
CA PRO A 97 8.02 2.75 4.58
C PRO A 97 7.61 4.22 4.53
N ASP A 98 7.84 4.88 3.41
CA ASP A 98 7.44 6.28 3.25
C ASP A 98 5.92 6.42 3.07
N VAL A 99 5.30 5.49 2.38
CA VAL A 99 3.84 5.43 2.24
C VAL A 99 3.19 5.30 3.61
N LYS A 100 3.70 4.40 4.43
CA LYS A 100 3.19 4.20 5.79
C LYS A 100 3.30 5.47 6.61
N LYS A 101 4.45 6.12 6.58
CA LYS A 101 4.66 7.39 7.29
C LYS A 101 3.66 8.45 6.85
N PHE A 102 3.45 8.56 5.54
CA PHE A 102 2.51 9.52 5.00
C PHE A 102 1.12 9.30 5.58
N PHE A 103 0.61 8.07 5.55
CA PHE A 103 -0.74 7.79 6.03
C PHE A 103 -0.86 7.89 7.54
N ILE A 104 0.21 7.59 8.29
CA ILE A 104 0.21 7.82 9.73
C ILE A 104 0.03 9.33 10.02
N ASN A 105 0.72 10.18 9.29
CA ASN A 105 0.59 11.62 9.44
C ASN A 105 -0.80 12.12 9.03
N ILE A 106 -1.37 11.55 7.97
CA ILE A 106 -2.72 11.91 7.54
C ILE A 106 -3.75 11.57 8.64
N VAL A 107 -3.65 10.38 9.21
CA VAL A 107 -4.57 9.96 10.28
C VAL A 107 -4.42 10.88 11.50
N ALA A 108 -3.19 11.21 11.89
CA ALA A 108 -2.94 12.10 13.01
C ALA A 108 -3.50 13.51 12.75
N THR A 109 -3.32 14.01 11.54
CA THR A 109 -3.83 15.33 11.14
C THR A 109 -5.36 15.34 11.12
N GLU A 110 -5.96 14.29 10.58
CA GLU A 110 -7.42 14.16 10.54
C GLU A 110 -8.01 14.18 11.93
N VAL A 111 -7.41 13.44 12.87
CA VAL A 111 -7.86 13.43 14.26
C VAL A 111 -7.72 14.82 14.88
N SER A 112 -6.57 15.48 14.64
CA SER A 112 -6.30 16.80 15.22
C SER A 112 -7.20 17.90 14.69
N LEU A 113 -7.52 17.86 13.40
CA LEU A 113 -8.26 18.91 12.72
C LEU A 113 -9.74 18.59 12.59
N ASP A 114 -10.14 17.37 12.96
CA ASP A 114 -11.50 16.89 12.78
C ASP A 114 -12.02 17.15 11.37
N SER A 115 -11.18 16.81 10.38
CA SER A 115 -11.49 17.00 8.97
C SER A 115 -11.79 15.67 8.31
N PRO A 116 -13.05 15.38 8.01
CA PRO A 116 -13.42 14.08 7.45
C PRO A 116 -13.30 13.99 5.93
N LYS A 117 -12.89 15.05 5.23
CA LYS A 117 -12.99 15.11 3.77
C LYS A 117 -11.76 14.63 3.03
N LEU A 118 -10.92 13.84 3.66
CA LEU A 118 -9.71 13.32 3.04
C LEU A 118 -9.98 12.09 2.18
N ILE A 119 -11.10 11.43 2.41
CA ILE A 119 -11.43 10.18 1.71
C ILE A 119 -12.84 10.25 1.16
N ASN A 120 -13.16 9.32 0.26
CA ASN A 120 -14.49 9.18 -0.30
C ASN A 120 -15.46 8.73 0.79
N THR A 121 -16.54 9.50 1.00
CA THR A 121 -17.52 9.23 2.06
C THR A 121 -18.25 7.90 1.90
N LYS A 122 -18.30 7.34 0.69
CA LYS A 122 -18.90 6.03 0.46
C LYS A 122 -18.21 4.92 1.23
N ASN A 123 -16.99 5.13 1.68
CA ASN A 123 -16.18 4.11 2.34
C ASN A 123 -16.05 4.36 3.83
N LYS A 124 -16.81 5.25 4.36
CA LYS A 124 -16.92 5.43 5.80
C LYS A 124 -17.74 4.31 6.39
N GLU A 125 -17.31 3.84 7.50
CA GLU A 125 -18.06 2.85 8.25
C GLU A 125 -18.65 3.41 9.49
#